data_48b16d466a8bf94d061c66a120c5065b
#
_entry.id   48b16d466a8bf94d061c66a120c5065b
#
_cell.length_a   1.000
_cell.length_b   1.000
_cell.length_c   1.000
_cell.angle_alpha   90.00
_cell.angle_beta   90.00
_cell.angle_gamma   90.00
#
_symmetry.space_group_name_H-M   'P 1'
#
loop_
_entity.id
_entity.type
_entity.pdbx_description
1 polymer ?
#
loop_
_entity_poly.entity_id
_entity_poly.type
_entity_poly.pdbx_seq_one_letter_code
_entity_poly.pdbx_strand_id
1 'polypeptide(L)'
;RCLSRGLGDVYKRQALNGVAGLEPDEIKEDMSPLLDLIIEKVPSPKVDVSKPFQMQISALDSNEYVGVIGIGRIKAGKIKPNDPVVIIDSDKEERKGKVLQVMSHRGLERIEVSEADAGDIVCVSGIEKLFISDTLCSPENISSLPPLKVDEPTVSMTFQVNDSPFAGQDGKFVTSRNIKERLEQELLSNVALRVKQGDTPDKFIVSGRGELHLSVLIESMRRDGFELGVSKPEVIQKEINGEIHEPYEQVVIDIEEEFQGSIMEEMGLRKAELRDMVPDGKGRLKLEFLAPSRGIIGFRSQFLTLTSGTGIFTSVFEKYDKAKTNELKNRQNGVLVSMAAGKTLAYSLFNLQNRGKLFVGHGTDVY
;
A
#
# COMPACT_ATOMS: atom_id res chain seq x y z
N ARG A 1 -2.48 -22.84 0.43
CA ARG A 1 -3.62 -22.11 -0.16
C ARG A 1 -4.98 -22.81 0.00
N CYS A 2 -5.04 -24.11 0.25
CA CYS A 2 -6.29 -24.84 0.50
C CYS A 2 -6.80 -24.74 1.96
N LEU A 3 -5.99 -24.25 2.88
CA LEU A 3 -6.32 -24.16 4.30
C LEU A 3 -7.19 -22.94 4.68
N SER A 4 -7.48 -21.98 3.77
CA SER A 4 -8.03 -20.71 4.19
C SER A 4 -9.53 -20.50 3.99
N ARG A 5 -10.25 -21.31 3.22
CA ARG A 5 -11.66 -21.02 2.89
C ARG A 5 -12.73 -21.89 3.55
N GLY A 6 -12.41 -23.12 3.95
CA GLY A 6 -13.38 -24.00 4.65
C GLY A 6 -13.18 -24.03 6.17
N LEU A 7 -11.98 -23.70 6.61
CA LEU A 7 -11.56 -23.77 8.01
C LEU A 7 -11.72 -22.42 8.74
N GLY A 8 -11.72 -21.30 8.01
CA GLY A 8 -11.69 -19.96 8.60
C GLY A 8 -12.85 -19.64 9.53
N ASP A 9 -14.07 -20.10 9.25
CA ASP A 9 -15.24 -19.78 10.08
C ASP A 9 -15.41 -20.72 11.29
N VAL A 10 -15.00 -21.97 11.15
CA VAL A 10 -15.01 -22.93 12.27
C VAL A 10 -13.89 -22.61 13.27
N TYR A 11 -12.69 -22.28 12.78
CA TYR A 11 -11.53 -21.99 13.62
C TYR A 11 -11.56 -20.62 14.31
N LYS A 12 -12.29 -19.61 13.80
CA LYS A 12 -12.43 -18.32 14.49
C LYS A 12 -13.01 -18.43 15.89
N ARG A 13 -13.95 -19.32 16.11
CA ARG A 13 -14.53 -19.56 17.45
C ARG A 13 -13.55 -20.29 18.37
N GLN A 14 -12.77 -21.17 17.84
CA GLN A 14 -11.80 -21.97 18.59
C GLN A 14 -10.58 -21.15 18.99
N ALA A 15 -10.04 -20.33 18.08
CA ALA A 15 -8.95 -19.42 18.39
C ALA A 15 -9.32 -18.40 19.49
N LEU A 16 -10.56 -17.92 19.51
CA LEU A 16 -11.05 -17.03 20.56
C LEU A 16 -11.07 -17.71 21.94
N ASN A 17 -11.32 -19.03 21.98
CA ASN A 17 -11.33 -19.83 23.19
C ASN A 17 -9.95 -20.39 23.58
N GLY A 18 -8.93 -20.13 22.79
CA GLY A 18 -7.56 -20.62 23.03
C GLY A 18 -7.40 -22.13 22.82
N VAL A 19 -8.23 -22.74 21.98
CA VAL A 19 -8.22 -24.16 21.68
C VAL A 19 -7.97 -24.45 20.21
N ALA A 20 -7.32 -25.57 19.88
CA ALA A 20 -7.05 -26.01 18.53
C ALA A 20 -7.15 -27.53 18.38
N GLY A 21 -7.41 -28.01 17.17
CA GLY A 21 -7.41 -29.42 16.79
C GLY A 21 -6.98 -29.60 15.35
N LEU A 22 -6.52 -30.81 15.00
CA LEU A 22 -6.16 -31.16 13.63
C LEU A 22 -7.40 -31.50 12.80
N GLU A 23 -8.45 -32.01 13.45
CA GLU A 23 -9.75 -32.28 12.84
C GLU A 23 -10.84 -31.53 13.62
N PRO A 24 -11.97 -31.20 12.97
CA PRO A 24 -13.06 -30.46 13.60
C PRO A 24 -13.65 -31.13 14.85
N ASP A 25 -13.59 -32.45 14.90
CA ASP A 25 -14.16 -33.30 15.99
C ASP A 25 -13.13 -33.66 17.07
N GLU A 26 -11.84 -33.33 16.86
CA GLU A 26 -10.74 -33.62 17.77
C GLU A 26 -10.08 -32.32 18.28
N ILE A 27 -10.84 -31.52 19.00
CA ILE A 27 -10.35 -30.27 19.59
C ILE A 27 -9.73 -30.55 20.94
N LYS A 28 -8.47 -30.16 21.12
CA LYS A 28 -7.79 -30.17 22.42
C LYS A 28 -8.14 -28.92 23.24
N GLU A 29 -7.87 -28.98 24.54
CA GLU A 29 -8.16 -27.89 25.47
C GLU A 29 -7.18 -26.71 25.39
N ASP A 30 -6.20 -26.75 24.46
CA ASP A 30 -5.17 -25.75 24.29
C ASP A 30 -4.79 -25.55 22.79
N MET A 31 -3.83 -24.63 22.51
CA MET A 31 -3.33 -24.34 21.20
C MET A 31 -2.15 -25.21 20.75
N SER A 32 -1.74 -26.21 21.55
CA SER A 32 -0.59 -27.09 21.26
C SER A 32 -0.66 -27.72 19.86
N PRO A 33 -1.81 -28.25 19.38
CA PRO A 33 -1.87 -28.86 18.05
C PRO A 33 -1.52 -27.89 16.90
N LEU A 34 -1.91 -26.62 17.03
CA LEU A 34 -1.56 -25.60 16.05
C LEU A 34 -0.07 -25.24 16.14
N LEU A 35 0.47 -25.08 17.33
CA LEU A 35 1.88 -24.75 17.54
C LEU A 35 2.79 -25.88 17.06
N ASP A 36 2.45 -27.15 17.37
CA ASP A 36 3.19 -28.32 16.88
C ASP A 36 3.14 -28.42 15.36
N LEU A 37 1.98 -28.16 14.75
CA LEU A 37 1.85 -28.14 13.30
C LEU A 37 2.70 -27.02 12.66
N ILE A 38 2.78 -25.85 13.27
CA ILE A 38 3.66 -24.77 12.80
C ILE A 38 5.13 -25.22 12.86
N ILE A 39 5.56 -25.82 13.97
CA ILE A 39 6.94 -26.33 14.13
C ILE A 39 7.26 -27.41 13.10
N GLU A 40 6.31 -28.29 12.82
CA GLU A 40 6.49 -29.37 11.85
C GLU A 40 6.53 -28.87 10.39
N LYS A 41 5.60 -27.98 10.03
CA LYS A 41 5.37 -27.60 8.61
C LYS A 41 6.12 -26.35 8.18
N VAL A 42 6.51 -25.48 9.09
CA VAL A 42 7.24 -24.26 8.75
C VAL A 42 8.75 -24.49 8.85
N PRO A 43 9.48 -24.52 7.74
CA PRO A 43 10.91 -24.73 7.78
C PRO A 43 11.62 -23.56 8.48
N SER A 44 12.62 -23.86 9.28
CA SER A 44 13.50 -22.83 9.87
C SER A 44 14.24 -22.04 8.79
N PRO A 45 14.61 -20.80 9.06
CA PRO A 45 15.38 -19.96 8.12
C PRO A 45 16.70 -20.65 7.72
N LYS A 46 16.96 -20.72 6.42
CA LYS A 46 18.27 -21.21 5.90
C LYS A 46 19.27 -20.05 6.00
N VAL A 47 20.00 -19.99 7.09
CA VAL A 47 20.96 -18.92 7.40
C VAL A 47 22.28 -19.49 7.91
N ASP A 48 23.33 -18.69 7.83
CA ASP A 48 24.66 -19.07 8.30
C ASP A 48 25.19 -18.00 9.26
N VAL A 49 25.19 -18.34 10.54
CA VAL A 49 25.65 -17.46 11.62
C VAL A 49 27.18 -17.36 11.71
N SER A 50 27.90 -18.27 11.05
CA SER A 50 29.36 -18.28 11.06
C SER A 50 30.00 -17.35 10.02
N LYS A 51 29.23 -16.89 9.06
CA LYS A 51 29.67 -15.94 8.03
C LYS A 51 29.75 -14.51 8.59
N PRO A 52 30.51 -13.63 7.93
CA PRO A 52 30.48 -12.19 8.23
C PRO A 52 29.09 -11.60 8.14
N PHE A 53 28.81 -10.60 8.97
CA PHE A 53 27.50 -9.93 9.01
C PHE A 53 27.07 -9.38 7.66
N GLN A 54 25.82 -9.64 7.30
CA GLN A 54 25.16 -9.10 6.13
C GLN A 54 23.65 -8.96 6.37
N MET A 55 23.11 -7.78 6.11
CA MET A 55 21.70 -7.45 6.25
C MET A 55 21.29 -6.50 5.15
N GLN A 56 20.04 -6.63 4.65
CA GLN A 56 19.47 -5.68 3.70
C GLN A 56 18.34 -4.89 4.36
N ILE A 57 18.35 -3.58 4.15
CA ILE A 57 17.28 -2.69 4.63
C ILE A 57 16.04 -2.89 3.75
N SER A 58 14.96 -3.35 4.36
CA SER A 58 13.67 -3.60 3.70
C SER A 58 12.63 -2.55 4.01
N ALA A 59 12.75 -1.86 5.14
CA ALA A 59 11.87 -0.76 5.54
C ALA A 59 12.67 0.29 6.31
N LEU A 60 12.16 1.50 6.33
CA LEU A 60 12.69 2.60 7.13
C LEU A 60 11.61 3.10 8.08
N ASP A 61 12.04 3.55 9.22
CA ASP A 61 11.23 4.25 10.21
C ASP A 61 12.02 5.45 10.73
N SER A 62 11.41 6.37 11.40
CA SER A 62 12.07 7.52 11.97
C SER A 62 11.57 7.82 13.38
N ASN A 63 12.48 8.23 14.25
CA ASN A 63 12.16 8.69 15.58
C ASN A 63 12.91 10.00 15.82
N GLU A 64 12.25 10.98 16.42
CA GLU A 64 12.84 12.31 16.70
C GLU A 64 14.11 12.22 17.56
N TYR A 65 14.24 11.19 18.41
CA TYR A 65 15.38 11.01 19.32
C TYR A 65 16.54 10.22 18.72
N VAL A 66 16.24 9.25 17.85
CA VAL A 66 17.22 8.26 17.34
C VAL A 66 17.53 8.50 15.86
N GLY A 67 16.75 9.33 15.20
CA GLY A 67 16.84 9.60 13.76
C GLY A 67 16.27 8.47 12.91
N VAL A 68 16.94 8.17 11.79
CA VAL A 68 16.50 7.13 10.85
C VAL A 68 16.80 5.74 11.43
N ILE A 69 15.81 4.87 11.37
CA ILE A 69 15.88 3.48 11.81
C ILE A 69 15.73 2.58 10.59
N GLY A 70 16.74 1.80 10.30
CA GLY A 70 16.70 0.78 9.24
C GLY A 70 16.16 -0.53 9.76
N ILE A 71 15.15 -1.09 9.08
CA ILE A 71 14.53 -2.37 9.43
C ILE A 71 14.88 -3.39 8.34
N GLY A 72 15.33 -4.57 8.76
CA GLY A 72 15.64 -5.63 7.82
C GLY A 72 15.91 -6.96 8.48
N ARG A 73 16.09 -7.98 7.67
CA ARG A 73 16.45 -9.31 8.12
C ARG A 73 17.95 -9.55 7.96
N ILE A 74 18.58 -10.06 9.00
CA ILE A 74 19.97 -10.50 8.95
C ILE A 74 20.04 -11.74 8.06
N LYS A 75 20.82 -11.67 6.99
CA LYS A 75 21.03 -12.79 6.03
C LYS A 75 22.15 -13.71 6.46
N ALA A 76 23.19 -13.18 7.06
CA ALA A 76 24.37 -13.92 7.53
C ALA A 76 25.00 -13.22 8.73
N GLY A 77 25.71 -13.99 9.53
CA GLY A 77 26.50 -13.49 10.65
C GLY A 77 25.68 -12.98 11.83
N LYS A 78 26.30 -12.09 12.58
CA LYS A 78 25.74 -11.47 13.80
C LYS A 78 26.03 -9.99 13.83
N ILE A 79 25.23 -9.23 14.58
CA ILE A 79 25.42 -7.79 14.81
C ILE A 79 25.24 -7.45 16.28
N LYS A 80 26.08 -6.53 16.75
CA LYS A 80 26.02 -5.96 18.10
C LYS A 80 25.90 -4.44 18.04
N PRO A 81 25.38 -3.80 19.09
CA PRO A 81 25.52 -2.37 19.24
C PRO A 81 26.98 -1.94 19.18
N ASN A 82 27.23 -0.83 18.52
CA ASN A 82 28.55 -0.24 18.27
C ASN A 82 29.43 -0.94 17.24
N ASP A 83 28.94 -1.96 16.54
CA ASP A 83 29.69 -2.58 15.46
C ASP A 83 29.86 -1.62 14.27
N PRO A 84 31.10 -1.58 13.67
CA PRO A 84 31.33 -0.87 12.44
C PRO A 84 30.69 -1.65 11.26
N VAL A 85 30.07 -0.93 10.35
CA VAL A 85 29.45 -1.51 9.16
C VAL A 85 29.83 -0.72 7.91
N VAL A 86 29.82 -1.38 6.78
CA VAL A 86 29.85 -0.76 5.45
C VAL A 86 28.47 -0.83 4.85
N ILE A 87 27.97 0.30 4.38
CA ILE A 87 26.70 0.44 3.70
C ILE A 87 26.96 0.47 2.20
N ILE A 88 26.31 -0.40 1.46
CA ILE A 88 26.38 -0.45 0.00
C ILE A 88 24.99 -0.13 -0.54
N ASP A 89 24.88 0.92 -1.32
CA ASP A 89 23.62 1.32 -1.93
C ASP A 89 23.29 0.57 -3.24
N SER A 90 22.18 0.92 -3.89
CA SER A 90 21.75 0.33 -5.16
C SER A 90 22.73 0.60 -6.32
N ASP A 91 23.48 1.70 -6.26
CA ASP A 91 24.47 2.12 -7.26
C ASP A 91 25.87 1.54 -6.97
N LYS A 92 25.98 0.73 -5.90
CA LYS A 92 27.21 0.10 -5.41
C LYS A 92 28.23 1.09 -4.83
N GLU A 93 27.77 2.27 -4.41
CA GLU A 93 28.59 3.17 -3.64
C GLU A 93 28.75 2.69 -2.19
N GLU A 94 29.98 2.74 -1.68
CA GLU A 94 30.30 2.28 -0.34
C GLU A 94 30.36 3.46 0.63
N ARG A 95 29.69 3.33 1.76
CA ARG A 95 29.71 4.29 2.86
C ARG A 95 30.06 3.59 4.16
N LYS A 96 30.88 4.17 4.98
CA LYS A 96 31.18 3.64 6.31
C LYS A 96 30.16 4.16 7.31
N GLY A 97 29.74 3.28 8.21
CA GLY A 97 28.81 3.63 9.28
C GLY A 97 29.09 2.85 10.55
N LYS A 98 28.37 3.19 11.59
CA LYS A 98 28.41 2.49 12.87
C LYS A 98 26.98 2.31 13.36
N VAL A 99 26.61 1.10 13.71
CA VAL A 99 25.32 0.81 14.33
C VAL A 99 25.39 1.20 15.79
N LEU A 100 24.59 2.15 16.24
CA LEU A 100 24.55 2.56 17.66
C LEU A 100 23.69 1.63 18.49
N GLN A 101 22.50 1.28 17.98
CA GLN A 101 21.54 0.43 18.69
C GLN A 101 21.04 -0.66 17.75
N VAL A 102 20.83 -1.85 18.32
CA VAL A 102 20.16 -2.98 17.68
C VAL A 102 18.92 -3.29 18.50
N MET A 103 17.76 -3.29 17.86
CA MET A 103 16.48 -3.56 18.49
C MET A 103 15.78 -4.73 17.80
N SER A 104 15.13 -5.57 18.56
CA SER A 104 14.29 -6.66 18.07
C SER A 104 12.85 -6.43 18.48
N HIS A 105 11.91 -7.10 17.83
CA HIS A 105 10.50 -7.04 18.19
C HIS A 105 10.15 -8.19 19.15
N ARG A 106 9.52 -7.85 20.26
CA ARG A 106 8.92 -8.81 21.19
C ARG A 106 7.42 -8.51 21.33
N GLY A 107 6.64 -9.27 20.61
CA GLY A 107 5.24 -8.90 20.41
C GLY A 107 5.13 -7.61 19.58
N LEU A 108 4.50 -6.58 20.12
CA LEU A 108 4.36 -5.26 19.48
C LEU A 108 5.45 -4.25 19.90
N GLU A 109 6.25 -4.58 20.91
CA GLU A 109 7.25 -3.69 21.46
C GLU A 109 8.63 -3.90 20.79
N ARG A 110 9.38 -2.80 20.64
CA ARG A 110 10.78 -2.82 20.24
C ARG A 110 11.64 -2.81 21.49
N ILE A 111 12.48 -3.82 21.65
CA ILE A 111 13.40 -3.95 22.76
C ILE A 111 14.84 -3.93 22.26
N GLU A 112 15.72 -3.25 22.99
CA GLU A 112 17.15 -3.30 22.70
C GLU A 112 17.71 -4.69 23.02
N VAL A 113 18.57 -5.17 22.12
CA VAL A 113 19.25 -6.46 22.28
C VAL A 113 20.76 -6.28 22.23
N SER A 114 21.46 -7.08 22.99
CA SER A 114 22.94 -7.06 23.05
C SER A 114 23.59 -7.71 21.83
N GLU A 115 22.89 -8.59 21.15
CA GLU A 115 23.32 -9.29 19.93
C GLU A 115 22.09 -9.79 19.18
N ALA A 116 22.17 -9.84 17.84
CA ALA A 116 21.16 -10.44 16.97
C ALA A 116 21.84 -11.30 15.90
N ASP A 117 21.20 -12.43 15.58
CA ASP A 117 21.75 -13.48 14.73
C ASP A 117 21.13 -13.51 13.34
N ALA A 118 21.81 -14.17 12.40
CA ALA A 118 21.25 -14.44 11.08
C ALA A 118 19.89 -15.13 11.18
N GLY A 119 18.92 -14.59 10.43
CA GLY A 119 17.50 -14.99 10.47
C GLY A 119 16.60 -14.03 11.19
N ASP A 120 17.11 -13.25 12.14
CA ASP A 120 16.34 -12.26 12.88
C ASP A 120 15.96 -11.05 12.03
N ILE A 121 14.79 -10.49 12.34
CA ILE A 121 14.37 -9.18 11.82
C ILE A 121 14.68 -8.17 12.91
N VAL A 122 15.54 -7.22 12.58
CA VAL A 122 16.04 -6.22 13.52
C VAL A 122 15.85 -4.80 13.01
N CYS A 123 15.82 -3.88 13.96
CA CYS A 123 15.88 -2.46 13.71
C CYS A 123 17.28 -1.96 14.11
N VAL A 124 17.96 -1.25 13.22
CA VAL A 124 19.27 -0.66 13.46
C VAL A 124 19.21 0.86 13.37
N SER A 125 19.88 1.54 14.28
CA SER A 125 19.94 3.00 14.32
C SER A 125 21.38 3.52 14.42
N GLY A 126 21.56 4.83 14.25
CA GLY A 126 22.85 5.50 14.34
C GLY A 126 23.58 5.69 13.01
N ILE A 127 22.93 5.37 11.91
CA ILE A 127 23.46 5.60 10.55
C ILE A 127 22.72 6.80 9.95
N GLU A 128 23.44 7.87 9.62
CA GLU A 128 22.84 9.15 9.20
C GLU A 128 22.01 9.06 7.92
N LYS A 129 22.44 8.23 6.97
CA LYS A 129 21.77 8.07 5.67
C LYS A 129 21.59 6.59 5.38
N LEU A 130 20.34 6.14 5.44
CA LEU A 130 19.91 4.81 5.04
C LEU A 130 18.81 4.93 4.00
N PHE A 131 18.87 4.04 3.01
CA PHE A 131 17.83 3.90 2.01
C PHE A 131 17.36 2.45 1.98
N ILE A 132 16.14 2.26 1.49
CA ILE A 132 15.65 0.90 1.25
C ILE A 132 16.48 0.27 0.14
N SER A 133 16.77 -1.01 0.32
CA SER A 133 17.68 -1.80 -0.52
C SER A 133 19.16 -1.66 -0.15
N ASP A 134 19.56 -0.70 0.68
CA ASP A 134 20.93 -0.63 1.19
C ASP A 134 21.32 -1.96 1.85
N THR A 135 22.51 -2.43 1.55
CA THR A 135 23.10 -3.59 2.22
C THR A 135 24.08 -3.13 3.29
N LEU A 136 23.84 -3.55 4.52
CA LEU A 136 24.79 -3.41 5.63
C LEU A 136 25.65 -4.67 5.69
N CYS A 137 26.95 -4.54 5.68
CA CYS A 137 27.88 -5.68 5.79
C CYS A 137 29.04 -5.38 6.72
N SER A 138 29.68 -6.46 7.18
CA SER A 138 30.95 -6.35 7.93
C SER A 138 32.04 -5.74 7.05
N PRO A 139 32.91 -4.87 7.60
CA PRO A 139 34.09 -4.37 6.88
C PRO A 139 35.03 -5.48 6.37
N GLU A 140 34.96 -6.67 6.95
CA GLU A 140 35.79 -7.83 6.56
C GLU A 140 35.32 -8.49 5.27
N ASN A 141 34.04 -8.35 4.91
CA ASN A 141 33.46 -8.93 3.71
C ASN A 141 32.45 -7.99 3.08
N ILE A 142 32.91 -7.13 2.22
CA ILE A 142 32.10 -6.14 1.52
C ILE A 142 31.42 -6.82 0.33
N SER A 143 30.11 -7.10 0.45
CA SER A 143 29.31 -7.67 -0.63
C SER A 143 27.88 -7.18 -0.59
N SER A 144 27.36 -6.67 -1.72
CA SER A 144 25.99 -6.22 -1.85
C SER A 144 25.03 -7.36 -2.10
N LEU A 145 23.83 -7.25 -1.51
CA LEU A 145 22.69 -8.10 -1.90
C LEU A 145 22.01 -7.51 -3.15
N PRO A 146 21.32 -8.34 -3.94
CA PRO A 146 20.54 -7.84 -5.05
C PRO A 146 19.53 -6.78 -4.57
N PRO A 147 19.41 -5.64 -5.27
CA PRO A 147 18.48 -4.59 -4.87
C PRO A 147 17.04 -5.10 -4.86
N LEU A 148 16.28 -4.66 -3.88
CA LEU A 148 14.85 -4.95 -3.80
C LEU A 148 14.14 -4.22 -4.94
N LYS A 149 13.40 -4.96 -5.74
CA LYS A 149 12.56 -4.37 -6.77
C LYS A 149 11.35 -3.71 -6.11
N VAL A 150 11.25 -2.42 -6.26
CA VAL A 150 10.07 -1.64 -5.88
C VAL A 150 9.34 -1.27 -7.15
N ASP A 151 8.04 -1.55 -7.19
CA ASP A 151 7.22 -1.19 -8.35
C ASP A 151 7.24 0.32 -8.55
N GLU A 152 7.42 0.73 -9.80
CA GLU A 152 7.36 2.13 -10.17
C GLU A 152 5.96 2.71 -9.95
N PRO A 153 5.86 4.00 -9.62
CA PRO A 153 4.57 4.65 -9.52
C PRO A 153 3.83 4.61 -10.87
N THR A 154 2.55 4.29 -10.82
CA THR A 154 1.69 4.22 -12.01
C THR A 154 0.64 5.32 -12.06
N VAL A 155 0.35 5.94 -10.93
CA VAL A 155 -0.68 6.98 -10.77
C VAL A 155 -0.07 8.20 -10.10
N SER A 156 -0.46 9.37 -10.53
CA SER A 156 -0.08 10.65 -9.92
C SER A 156 -1.30 11.50 -9.59
N MET A 157 -1.18 12.32 -8.56
CA MET A 157 -2.15 13.35 -8.17
C MET A 157 -1.41 14.63 -7.81
N THR A 158 -2.04 15.77 -8.05
CA THR A 158 -1.52 17.04 -7.56
C THR A 158 -2.10 17.31 -6.18
N PHE A 159 -1.22 17.52 -5.21
CA PHE A 159 -1.56 18.02 -3.88
C PHE A 159 -1.25 19.50 -3.86
N GLN A 160 -2.19 20.30 -3.38
CA GLN A 160 -2.04 21.77 -3.34
C GLN A 160 -2.64 22.35 -2.06
N VAL A 161 -2.27 23.56 -1.77
CA VAL A 161 -2.92 24.34 -0.71
C VAL A 161 -4.40 24.51 -1.05
N ASN A 162 -5.27 24.40 -0.04
CA ASN A 162 -6.68 24.70 -0.22
C ASN A 162 -6.84 26.22 -0.41
N ASP A 163 -7.26 26.62 -1.60
CA ASP A 163 -7.48 28.01 -2.00
C ASP A 163 -8.96 28.42 -1.95
N SER A 164 -9.81 27.57 -1.36
CA SER A 164 -11.22 27.88 -1.19
C SER A 164 -11.43 29.00 -0.13
N PRO A 165 -12.56 29.74 -0.19
CA PRO A 165 -12.90 30.74 0.81
C PRO A 165 -13.04 30.19 2.24
N PHE A 166 -13.12 28.89 2.40
CA PHE A 166 -13.28 28.18 3.68
C PHE A 166 -12.00 27.51 4.16
N ALA A 167 -10.86 27.82 3.54
CA ALA A 167 -9.58 27.27 3.95
C ALA A 167 -9.27 27.57 5.42
N GLY A 168 -8.77 26.56 6.14
CA GLY A 168 -8.38 26.68 7.56
C GLY A 168 -9.51 26.46 8.54
N GLN A 169 -10.68 25.98 8.11
CA GLN A 169 -11.80 25.68 9.03
C GLN A 169 -11.70 24.27 9.62
N ASP A 170 -11.21 23.28 8.86
CA ASP A 170 -11.12 21.89 9.28
C ASP A 170 -9.71 21.50 9.72
N GLY A 171 -8.68 22.04 9.06
CA GLY A 171 -7.29 21.67 9.27
C GLY A 171 -6.47 22.73 10.01
N LYS A 172 -5.48 22.29 10.78
CA LYS A 172 -4.49 23.15 11.44
C LYS A 172 -3.32 23.51 10.52
N PHE A 173 -2.96 22.58 9.63
CA PHE A 173 -1.81 22.69 8.74
C PHE A 173 -2.27 22.95 7.30
N VAL A 174 -2.30 24.23 6.92
CA VAL A 174 -2.89 24.72 5.66
C VAL A 174 -1.87 25.32 4.69
N THR A 175 -0.58 25.41 5.08
CA THR A 175 0.43 26.08 4.27
C THR A 175 1.19 25.11 3.37
N SER A 176 1.71 25.59 2.24
CA SER A 176 2.55 24.81 1.34
C SER A 176 3.79 24.25 2.03
N ARG A 177 4.35 25.00 2.97
CA ARG A 177 5.49 24.55 3.78
C ARG A 177 5.15 23.32 4.62
N ASN A 178 4.02 23.33 5.32
CA ASN A 178 3.57 22.20 6.14
C ASN A 178 3.34 20.95 5.27
N ILE A 179 2.68 21.11 4.11
CA ILE A 179 2.43 20.03 3.17
C ILE A 179 3.75 19.44 2.67
N LYS A 180 4.70 20.31 2.30
CA LYS A 180 6.02 19.89 1.83
C LYS A 180 6.78 19.08 2.89
N GLU A 181 6.90 19.60 4.10
CA GLU A 181 7.59 18.94 5.22
C GLU A 181 6.96 17.56 5.53
N ARG A 182 5.63 17.47 5.51
CA ARG A 182 4.93 16.19 5.72
C ARG A 182 5.18 15.19 4.60
N LEU A 183 5.19 15.64 3.33
CA LEU A 183 5.51 14.79 2.19
C LEU A 183 6.98 14.33 2.21
N GLU A 184 7.91 15.20 2.60
CA GLU A 184 9.33 14.85 2.77
C GLU A 184 9.53 13.80 3.87
N GLN A 185 8.80 13.90 4.99
CA GLN A 185 8.79 12.85 6.02
C GLN A 185 8.25 11.52 5.49
N GLU A 186 7.16 11.55 4.72
CA GLU A 186 6.61 10.35 4.13
C GLU A 186 7.59 9.64 3.18
N LEU A 187 8.36 10.41 2.40
CA LEU A 187 9.38 9.86 1.50
C LEU A 187 10.48 9.06 2.22
N LEU A 188 10.72 9.33 3.50
CA LEU A 188 11.72 8.57 4.28
C LEU A 188 11.30 7.12 4.48
N SER A 189 10.01 6.86 4.66
CA SER A 189 9.46 5.53 4.95
C SER A 189 8.77 4.87 3.76
N ASN A 190 8.27 5.65 2.81
CA ASN A 190 7.42 5.20 1.71
C ASN A 190 8.17 5.20 0.37
N VAL A 191 8.87 4.10 0.09
CA VAL A 191 9.75 3.94 -1.09
C VAL A 191 9.03 4.04 -2.43
N ALA A 192 7.74 3.69 -2.46
CA ALA A 192 6.95 3.70 -3.67
C ALA A 192 6.34 5.06 -3.99
N LEU A 193 6.51 6.02 -3.08
CA LEU A 193 6.08 7.38 -3.27
C LEU A 193 7.16 8.20 -4.01
N ARG A 194 6.72 9.07 -4.90
CA ARG A 194 7.58 10.09 -5.52
C ARG A 194 6.87 11.43 -5.42
N VAL A 195 7.60 12.44 -5.02
CA VAL A 195 7.09 13.81 -4.91
C VAL A 195 7.96 14.72 -5.76
N LYS A 196 7.32 15.49 -6.62
CA LYS A 196 7.96 16.53 -7.44
C LYS A 196 7.24 17.84 -7.21
N GLN A 197 7.99 18.94 -7.27
CA GLN A 197 7.39 20.26 -7.29
C GLN A 197 6.55 20.42 -8.57
N GLY A 198 5.35 20.96 -8.43
CA GLY A 198 4.48 21.30 -9.56
C GLY A 198 4.87 22.64 -10.22
N ASP A 199 3.96 23.15 -11.04
CA ASP A 199 4.17 24.39 -11.81
C ASP A 199 4.25 25.64 -10.91
N THR A 200 3.71 25.57 -9.73
CA THR A 200 3.71 26.64 -8.71
C THR A 200 4.26 26.12 -7.39
N PRO A 201 4.79 26.99 -6.51
CA PRO A 201 5.34 26.58 -5.21
C PRO A 201 4.32 25.91 -4.28
N ASP A 202 3.03 26.11 -4.49
CA ASP A 202 1.96 25.57 -3.65
C ASP A 202 1.44 24.22 -4.12
N LYS A 203 1.99 23.68 -5.25
CA LYS A 203 1.57 22.43 -5.85
C LYS A 203 2.67 21.39 -5.82
N PHE A 204 2.30 20.16 -5.47
CA PHE A 204 3.19 19.01 -5.42
C PHE A 204 2.58 17.87 -6.24
N ILE A 205 3.33 17.35 -7.20
CA ILE A 205 2.93 16.16 -7.96
C ILE A 205 3.37 14.95 -7.16
N VAL A 206 2.40 14.24 -6.61
CA VAL A 206 2.60 13.05 -5.77
C VAL A 206 2.24 11.82 -6.59
N SER A 207 3.20 10.92 -6.76
CA SER A 207 3.06 9.72 -7.57
C SER A 207 3.18 8.48 -6.70
N GLY A 208 2.28 7.51 -6.88
CA GLY A 208 2.21 6.28 -6.10
C GLY A 208 1.86 5.06 -6.96
N ARG A 209 1.86 3.88 -6.34
CA ARG A 209 1.59 2.59 -7.01
C ARG A 209 0.17 2.46 -7.54
N GLY A 210 -0.77 3.28 -7.03
CA GLY A 210 -2.17 3.23 -7.42
C GLY A 210 -3.04 4.13 -6.57
N GLU A 211 -4.34 4.15 -6.89
CA GLU A 211 -5.34 4.99 -6.24
C GLU A 211 -5.39 4.78 -4.71
N LEU A 212 -5.41 3.52 -4.26
CA LEU A 212 -5.48 3.19 -2.83
C LEU A 212 -4.27 3.71 -2.06
N HIS A 213 -3.07 3.61 -2.63
CA HIS A 213 -1.85 4.09 -1.99
C HIS A 213 -1.91 5.60 -1.71
N LEU A 214 -2.34 6.39 -2.71
CA LEU A 214 -2.50 7.84 -2.56
C LEU A 214 -3.67 8.20 -1.63
N SER A 215 -4.77 7.44 -1.66
CA SER A 215 -5.92 7.65 -0.78
C SER A 215 -5.58 7.42 0.68
N VAL A 216 -4.75 6.42 1.00
CA VAL A 216 -4.26 6.16 2.36
C VAL A 216 -3.39 7.33 2.84
N LEU A 217 -2.51 7.85 1.98
CA LEU A 217 -1.70 9.01 2.32
C LEU A 217 -2.57 10.26 2.60
N ILE A 218 -3.55 10.54 1.73
CA ILE A 218 -4.48 11.67 1.93
C ILE A 218 -5.22 11.53 3.26
N GLU A 219 -5.74 10.34 3.56
CA GLU A 219 -6.48 10.08 4.80
C GLU A 219 -5.57 10.19 6.04
N SER A 220 -4.32 9.72 5.95
CA SER A 220 -3.34 9.90 7.02
C SER A 220 -3.06 11.38 7.27
N MET A 221 -2.79 12.16 6.22
CA MET A 221 -2.58 13.61 6.32
C MET A 221 -3.80 14.31 6.92
N ARG A 222 -5.02 13.93 6.48
CA ARG A 222 -6.26 14.48 7.04
C ARG A 222 -6.37 14.23 8.55
N ARG A 223 -6.05 13.02 9.00
CA ARG A 223 -6.05 12.66 10.44
C ARG A 223 -4.99 13.39 11.24
N ASP A 224 -3.85 13.68 10.62
CA ASP A 224 -2.78 14.48 11.22
C ASP A 224 -3.15 15.97 11.30
N GLY A 225 -4.32 16.39 10.76
CA GLY A 225 -4.83 17.75 10.79
C GLY A 225 -4.39 18.63 9.63
N PHE A 226 -3.95 18.02 8.52
CA PHE A 226 -3.68 18.75 7.29
C PHE A 226 -4.96 18.97 6.49
N GLU A 227 -5.08 20.16 5.93
CA GLU A 227 -6.12 20.54 4.98
C GLU A 227 -5.45 20.86 3.65
N LEU A 228 -5.84 20.15 2.59
CA LEU A 228 -5.24 20.29 1.26
C LEU A 228 -6.25 20.02 0.16
N GLY A 229 -6.05 20.63 -1.00
CA GLY A 229 -6.73 20.30 -2.23
C GLY A 229 -6.02 19.17 -2.97
N VAL A 230 -6.77 18.27 -3.58
CA VAL A 230 -6.22 17.17 -4.40
C VAL A 230 -6.85 17.15 -5.79
N SER A 231 -6.06 16.87 -6.81
CA SER A 231 -6.57 16.69 -8.17
C SER A 231 -7.18 15.29 -8.36
N LYS A 232 -7.80 15.07 -9.52
CA LYS A 232 -8.13 13.71 -9.94
C LYS A 232 -6.85 12.89 -10.13
N PRO A 233 -6.89 11.56 -9.84
CA PRO A 233 -5.78 10.68 -10.16
C PRO A 233 -5.62 10.55 -11.68
N GLU A 234 -4.37 10.66 -12.13
CA GLU A 234 -3.98 10.51 -13.52
C GLU A 234 -2.94 9.42 -13.65
N VAL A 235 -3.03 8.61 -14.69
CA VAL A 235 -2.02 7.57 -14.95
C VAL A 235 -0.75 8.19 -15.51
N ILE A 236 0.39 7.68 -15.07
CA ILE A 236 1.68 8.14 -15.54
C ILE A 236 1.94 7.49 -16.90
N GLN A 237 1.97 8.30 -17.95
CA GLN A 237 2.31 7.87 -19.30
C GLN A 237 3.82 7.96 -19.52
N LYS A 238 4.34 7.06 -20.36
CA LYS A 238 5.74 7.03 -20.77
C LYS A 238 5.83 7.06 -22.30
N GLU A 239 6.75 7.84 -22.82
CA GLU A 239 7.09 7.79 -24.24
C GLU A 239 8.19 6.74 -24.45
N ILE A 240 7.88 5.70 -25.21
CA ILE A 240 8.79 4.62 -25.55
C ILE A 240 8.84 4.51 -27.08
N ASN A 241 10.01 4.73 -27.66
CA ASN A 241 10.23 4.71 -29.11
C ASN A 241 9.32 5.66 -29.92
N GLY A 242 8.98 6.82 -29.35
CA GLY A 242 8.10 7.81 -30.00
C GLY A 242 6.59 7.50 -29.89
N GLU A 243 6.21 6.46 -29.14
CA GLU A 243 4.81 6.11 -28.90
C GLU A 243 4.47 6.27 -27.41
N ILE A 244 3.27 6.74 -27.14
CA ILE A 244 2.77 6.89 -25.76
C ILE A 244 2.35 5.52 -25.22
N HIS A 245 2.92 5.14 -24.09
CA HIS A 245 2.59 3.94 -23.35
C HIS A 245 1.91 4.32 -22.04
N GLU A 246 0.93 3.51 -21.65
CA GLU A 246 0.22 3.64 -20.38
C GLU A 246 0.37 2.35 -19.53
N PRO A 247 0.22 2.43 -18.21
CA PRO A 247 0.31 1.25 -17.35
C PRO A 247 -0.92 0.36 -17.51
N TYR A 248 -0.69 -0.95 -17.53
CA TYR A 248 -1.71 -2.00 -17.54
C TYR A 248 -1.61 -2.84 -16.28
N GLU A 249 -2.77 -3.24 -15.79
CA GLU A 249 -2.93 -4.07 -14.61
C GLU A 249 -3.51 -5.43 -14.96
N GLN A 250 -2.98 -6.48 -14.35
CA GLN A 250 -3.64 -7.77 -14.26
C GLN A 250 -4.73 -7.65 -13.20
N VAL A 251 -5.97 -7.82 -13.62
CA VAL A 251 -7.15 -7.72 -12.76
C VAL A 251 -7.74 -9.11 -12.57
N VAL A 252 -7.88 -9.51 -11.32
CA VAL A 252 -8.50 -10.78 -10.95
C VAL A 252 -9.79 -10.50 -10.19
N ILE A 253 -10.88 -11.00 -10.71
CA ILE A 253 -12.24 -10.83 -10.20
C ILE A 253 -12.81 -12.21 -9.84
N ASP A 254 -13.33 -12.37 -8.63
CA ASP A 254 -14.00 -13.58 -8.16
C ASP A 254 -15.43 -13.20 -7.75
N ILE A 255 -16.41 -13.71 -8.48
CA ILE A 255 -17.83 -13.32 -8.37
C ILE A 255 -18.73 -14.56 -8.43
N GLU A 256 -19.98 -14.38 -8.04
CA GLU A 256 -21.04 -15.34 -8.32
C GLU A 256 -21.39 -15.30 -9.83
N GLU A 257 -21.74 -16.47 -10.40
CA GLU A 257 -21.97 -16.61 -11.85
C GLU A 257 -23.08 -15.67 -12.36
N GLU A 258 -24.06 -15.31 -11.52
CA GLU A 258 -25.13 -14.39 -11.88
C GLU A 258 -24.65 -12.99 -12.25
N PHE A 259 -23.51 -12.53 -11.72
CA PHE A 259 -22.95 -11.21 -12.00
C PHE A 259 -22.03 -11.17 -13.23
N GLN A 260 -21.76 -12.32 -13.87
CA GLN A 260 -20.85 -12.44 -15.00
C GLN A 260 -21.17 -11.44 -16.11
N GLY A 261 -22.44 -11.34 -16.54
CA GLY A 261 -22.84 -10.48 -17.65
C GLY A 261 -22.55 -9.01 -17.41
N SER A 262 -22.94 -8.49 -16.24
CA SER A 262 -22.75 -7.10 -15.87
C SER A 262 -21.26 -6.73 -15.70
N ILE A 263 -20.47 -7.64 -15.17
CA ILE A 263 -19.02 -7.42 -15.01
C ILE A 263 -18.29 -7.48 -16.36
N MET A 264 -18.64 -8.40 -17.24
CA MET A 264 -18.08 -8.49 -18.59
C MET A 264 -18.37 -7.23 -19.41
N GLU A 265 -19.61 -6.73 -19.36
CA GLU A 265 -19.99 -5.50 -20.03
C GLU A 265 -19.19 -4.30 -19.52
N GLU A 266 -19.14 -4.13 -18.19
CA GLU A 266 -18.45 -2.99 -17.58
C GLU A 266 -16.94 -3.03 -17.82
N MET A 267 -16.31 -4.20 -17.73
CA MET A 267 -14.89 -4.37 -18.04
C MET A 267 -14.60 -4.11 -19.52
N GLY A 268 -15.51 -4.49 -20.42
CA GLY A 268 -15.41 -4.16 -21.85
C GLY A 268 -15.48 -2.65 -22.12
N LEU A 269 -16.39 -1.92 -21.45
CA LEU A 269 -16.46 -0.44 -21.52
C LEU A 269 -15.17 0.23 -21.04
N ARG A 270 -14.48 -0.39 -20.08
CA ARG A 270 -13.20 0.05 -19.51
C ARG A 270 -11.98 -0.42 -20.30
N LYS A 271 -12.21 -1.02 -21.49
CA LYS A 271 -11.15 -1.48 -22.41
C LYS A 271 -10.28 -2.61 -21.83
N ALA A 272 -10.80 -3.34 -20.87
CA ALA A 272 -10.15 -4.54 -20.37
C ALA A 272 -10.27 -5.69 -21.37
N GLU A 273 -9.26 -6.53 -21.44
CA GLU A 273 -9.19 -7.72 -22.26
C GLU A 273 -9.30 -8.96 -21.37
N LEU A 274 -10.28 -9.82 -21.59
CA LEU A 274 -10.41 -11.08 -20.87
C LEU A 274 -9.27 -12.01 -21.27
N ARG A 275 -8.54 -12.54 -20.30
CA ARG A 275 -7.48 -13.52 -20.50
C ARG A 275 -7.91 -14.93 -20.14
N ASP A 276 -8.63 -15.06 -19.02
CA ASP A 276 -9.03 -16.36 -18.51
C ASP A 276 -10.34 -16.27 -17.74
N MET A 277 -11.07 -17.40 -17.74
CA MET A 277 -12.34 -17.55 -17.05
C MET A 277 -12.46 -18.97 -16.51
N VAL A 278 -12.46 -19.11 -15.19
CA VAL A 278 -12.45 -20.41 -14.51
C VAL A 278 -13.61 -20.49 -13.53
N PRO A 279 -14.63 -21.33 -13.80
CA PRO A 279 -15.67 -21.64 -12.83
C PRO A 279 -15.12 -22.55 -11.72
N ASP A 280 -15.58 -22.34 -10.49
CA ASP A 280 -15.21 -23.19 -9.34
C ASP A 280 -16.10 -24.45 -9.19
N GLY A 281 -17.11 -24.57 -10.03
CA GLY A 281 -18.11 -25.65 -9.97
C GLY A 281 -19.07 -25.57 -8.78
N LYS A 282 -19.05 -24.47 -8.01
CA LYS A 282 -19.91 -24.23 -6.84
C LYS A 282 -20.71 -22.92 -6.94
N GLY A 283 -20.84 -22.38 -8.17
CA GLY A 283 -21.58 -21.16 -8.45
C GLY A 283 -20.75 -19.88 -8.39
N ARG A 284 -19.43 -20.00 -8.29
CA ARG A 284 -18.50 -18.84 -8.40
C ARG A 284 -17.63 -18.94 -9.64
N LEU A 285 -17.24 -17.78 -10.13
CA LEU A 285 -16.48 -17.62 -11.35
C LEU A 285 -15.29 -16.69 -11.09
N LYS A 286 -14.08 -17.16 -11.43
CA LYS A 286 -12.87 -16.34 -11.43
C LYS A 286 -12.62 -15.85 -12.85
N LEU A 287 -12.54 -14.53 -13.00
CA LEU A 287 -12.22 -13.83 -14.24
C LEU A 287 -10.84 -13.18 -14.12
N GLU A 288 -10.04 -13.29 -15.16
CA GLU A 288 -8.74 -12.63 -15.25
C GLU A 288 -8.71 -11.72 -16.48
N PHE A 289 -8.42 -10.43 -16.24
CA PHE A 289 -8.35 -9.41 -17.28
C PHE A 289 -6.99 -8.73 -17.32
N LEU A 290 -6.63 -8.24 -18.50
CA LEU A 290 -5.62 -7.19 -18.67
C LEU A 290 -6.34 -5.88 -18.93
N ALA A 291 -6.17 -4.89 -18.07
CA ALA A 291 -6.88 -3.62 -18.17
C ALA A 291 -5.93 -2.43 -18.06
N PRO A 292 -6.14 -1.34 -18.83
CA PRO A 292 -5.41 -0.11 -18.63
C PRO A 292 -5.73 0.48 -17.25
N SER A 293 -4.71 0.89 -16.49
CA SER A 293 -4.89 1.40 -15.11
C SER A 293 -5.88 2.55 -15.04
N ARG A 294 -5.94 3.43 -16.07
CA ARG A 294 -6.95 4.50 -16.14
C ARG A 294 -8.40 3.99 -16.19
N GLY A 295 -8.62 2.75 -16.69
CA GLY A 295 -9.94 2.11 -16.70
C GLY A 295 -10.34 1.55 -15.33
N ILE A 296 -9.38 1.28 -14.48
CA ILE A 296 -9.61 0.66 -13.16
C ILE A 296 -9.84 1.72 -12.08
N ILE A 297 -9.32 2.93 -12.25
CA ILE A 297 -9.52 4.04 -11.33
C ILE A 297 -11.02 4.26 -11.08
N GLY A 298 -11.42 4.26 -9.80
CA GLY A 298 -12.81 4.41 -9.36
C GLY A 298 -13.73 3.21 -9.61
N PHE A 299 -13.27 2.12 -10.22
CA PHE A 299 -14.10 0.95 -10.52
C PHE A 299 -14.51 0.17 -9.27
N ARG A 300 -13.66 0.12 -8.26
CA ARG A 300 -13.90 -0.69 -7.05
C ARG A 300 -15.26 -0.42 -6.39
N SER A 301 -15.66 0.84 -6.29
CA SER A 301 -16.94 1.21 -5.69
C SER A 301 -18.13 0.73 -6.52
N GLN A 302 -18.05 0.88 -7.84
CA GLN A 302 -19.07 0.40 -8.77
C GLN A 302 -19.13 -1.13 -8.77
N PHE A 303 -17.98 -1.79 -8.75
CA PHE A 303 -17.86 -3.25 -8.67
C PHE A 303 -18.59 -3.82 -7.44
N LEU A 304 -18.37 -3.25 -6.26
CA LEU A 304 -19.04 -3.66 -5.04
C LEU A 304 -20.58 -3.50 -5.15
N THR A 305 -21.03 -2.42 -5.81
CA THR A 305 -22.47 -2.23 -6.06
C THR A 305 -23.02 -3.27 -7.03
N LEU A 306 -22.31 -3.56 -8.13
CA LEU A 306 -22.72 -4.54 -9.14
C LEU A 306 -22.78 -5.97 -8.60
N THR A 307 -21.93 -6.30 -7.66
CA THR A 307 -21.82 -7.64 -7.05
C THR A 307 -22.49 -7.73 -5.69
N SER A 308 -23.32 -6.76 -5.32
CA SER A 308 -24.00 -6.71 -4.01
C SER A 308 -23.04 -6.87 -2.82
N GLY A 309 -21.78 -6.50 -2.99
CA GLY A 309 -20.71 -6.61 -1.98
C GLY A 309 -20.07 -7.99 -1.84
N THR A 310 -20.51 -9.02 -2.59
CA THR A 310 -19.97 -10.39 -2.48
C THR A 310 -18.75 -10.67 -3.35
N GLY A 311 -18.48 -9.79 -4.34
CA GLY A 311 -17.36 -9.94 -5.26
C GLY A 311 -16.02 -9.60 -4.62
N ILE A 312 -14.96 -10.27 -5.09
CA ILE A 312 -13.57 -10.00 -4.71
C ILE A 312 -12.86 -9.41 -5.93
N PHE A 313 -12.24 -8.26 -5.76
CA PHE A 313 -11.52 -7.55 -6.80
C PHE A 313 -10.07 -7.32 -6.37
N THR A 314 -9.13 -7.72 -7.22
CA THR A 314 -7.69 -7.52 -7.02
C THR A 314 -7.07 -7.05 -8.32
N SER A 315 -6.23 -6.03 -8.26
CA SER A 315 -5.45 -5.56 -9.40
C SER A 315 -3.98 -5.42 -9.00
N VAL A 316 -3.09 -5.73 -9.95
CA VAL A 316 -1.64 -5.64 -9.79
C VAL A 316 -1.05 -5.10 -11.08
N PHE A 317 -0.14 -4.14 -10.98
CA PHE A 317 0.61 -3.64 -12.14
C PHE A 317 1.33 -4.79 -12.85
N GLU A 318 1.22 -4.86 -14.18
CA GLU A 318 1.87 -5.89 -14.99
C GLU A 318 2.95 -5.28 -15.89
N LYS A 319 2.56 -4.31 -16.73
CA LYS A 319 3.47 -3.73 -17.73
C LYS A 319 3.01 -2.35 -18.21
N TYR A 320 3.91 -1.65 -18.90
CA TYR A 320 3.55 -0.56 -19.78
C TYR A 320 3.28 -1.10 -21.18
N ASP A 321 2.19 -0.67 -21.81
CA ASP A 321 1.83 -1.03 -23.20
C ASP A 321 1.24 0.19 -23.91
N LYS A 322 1.10 0.12 -25.25
CA LYS A 322 0.59 1.22 -26.05
C LYS A 322 -0.73 1.75 -25.53
N ALA A 323 -0.81 3.06 -25.39
CA ALA A 323 -2.03 3.71 -24.96
C ALA A 323 -3.16 3.51 -25.98
N LYS A 324 -4.31 3.03 -25.53
CA LYS A 324 -5.50 2.92 -26.39
C LYS A 324 -6.07 4.32 -26.63
N THR A 325 -6.15 4.71 -27.90
CA THR A 325 -6.51 6.07 -28.37
C THR A 325 -7.95 6.49 -28.05
N ASN A 326 -8.83 5.56 -27.68
CA ASN A 326 -10.22 5.86 -27.40
C ASN A 326 -10.41 6.38 -25.98
N GLU A 327 -11.08 7.53 -25.87
CA GLU A 327 -11.48 8.09 -24.59
C GLU A 327 -12.34 7.08 -23.82
N LEU A 328 -11.96 6.82 -22.58
CA LEU A 328 -12.86 6.17 -21.63
C LEU A 328 -14.01 7.15 -21.35
N LYS A 329 -15.20 6.62 -21.17
CA LYS A 329 -16.34 7.44 -20.73
C LYS A 329 -15.99 8.13 -19.42
N ASN A 330 -15.58 9.39 -19.49
CA ASN A 330 -15.41 10.23 -18.33
C ASN A 330 -16.77 10.46 -17.65
N ARG A 331 -16.70 10.80 -16.36
CA ARG A 331 -17.88 11.16 -15.58
C ARG A 331 -18.71 12.21 -16.33
N GLN A 332 -19.91 11.86 -16.74
CA GLN A 332 -20.82 12.74 -17.49
C GLN A 332 -21.60 13.69 -16.58
N ASN A 333 -21.70 13.36 -15.28
CA ASN A 333 -22.49 14.13 -14.32
C ASN A 333 -21.63 15.14 -13.57
N GLY A 334 -22.14 16.33 -13.39
CA GLY A 334 -21.53 17.37 -12.58
C GLY A 334 -21.49 17.01 -11.09
N VAL A 335 -21.01 17.96 -10.29
CA VAL A 335 -21.03 17.90 -8.82
C VAL A 335 -21.97 18.98 -8.27
N LEU A 336 -22.57 18.71 -7.12
CA LEU A 336 -23.27 19.72 -6.34
C LEU A 336 -22.25 20.36 -5.41
N VAL A 337 -22.16 21.68 -5.45
CA VAL A 337 -21.28 22.45 -4.59
C VAL A 337 -22.16 23.28 -3.67
N SER A 338 -21.87 23.27 -2.36
CA SER A 338 -22.55 24.15 -1.41
C SER A 338 -22.22 25.61 -1.72
N MET A 339 -23.23 26.50 -1.63
CA MET A 339 -23.05 27.94 -1.82
C MET A 339 -22.86 28.69 -0.52
N ALA A 340 -23.06 28.01 0.61
CA ALA A 340 -22.96 28.61 1.92
C ALA A 340 -22.61 27.58 2.98
N ALA A 341 -21.93 28.00 4.03
CA ALA A 341 -21.67 27.13 5.17
C ALA A 341 -22.98 26.85 5.93
N GLY A 342 -23.14 25.65 6.43
CA GLY A 342 -24.30 25.23 7.19
C GLY A 342 -24.46 23.71 7.28
N LYS A 343 -25.63 23.26 7.72
CA LYS A 343 -25.98 21.83 7.81
C LYS A 343 -26.96 21.44 6.72
N THR A 344 -26.72 20.30 6.13
CA THR A 344 -27.62 19.73 5.14
C THR A 344 -28.98 19.38 5.75
N LEU A 345 -30.06 19.77 5.07
CA LEU A 345 -31.43 19.47 5.48
C LEU A 345 -32.00 18.31 4.67
N ALA A 346 -32.65 17.37 5.35
CA ALA A 346 -33.25 16.18 4.71
C ALA A 346 -34.20 16.54 3.56
N TYR A 347 -35.03 17.55 3.74
CA TYR A 347 -35.98 18.02 2.71
C TYR A 347 -35.26 18.53 1.44
N SER A 348 -34.20 19.32 1.64
CA SER A 348 -33.41 19.86 0.52
C SER A 348 -32.69 18.75 -0.23
N LEU A 349 -32.10 17.78 0.49
CA LEU A 349 -31.46 16.61 -0.11
C LEU A 349 -32.45 15.76 -0.87
N PHE A 350 -33.66 15.55 -0.33
CA PHE A 350 -34.73 14.82 -1.03
C PHE A 350 -35.09 15.46 -2.38
N ASN A 351 -35.20 16.77 -2.45
CA ASN A 351 -35.48 17.48 -3.70
C ASN A 351 -34.32 17.44 -4.70
N LEU A 352 -33.07 17.33 -4.21
CA LEU A 352 -31.88 17.27 -5.06
C LEU A 352 -31.56 15.85 -5.57
N GLN A 353 -32.05 14.80 -4.92
CA GLN A 353 -31.75 13.41 -5.31
C GLN A 353 -32.19 13.06 -6.71
N ASN A 354 -33.20 13.74 -7.27
CA ASN A 354 -33.65 13.57 -8.64
C ASN A 354 -32.58 13.98 -9.68
N ARG A 355 -31.58 14.78 -9.28
CA ARG A 355 -30.46 15.24 -10.14
C ARG A 355 -29.27 14.30 -10.16
N GLY A 356 -29.18 13.37 -9.22
CA GLY A 356 -28.10 12.41 -9.12
C GLY A 356 -27.94 11.81 -7.72
N LYS A 357 -27.03 10.86 -7.60
CA LYS A 357 -26.70 10.26 -6.30
C LYS A 357 -26.00 11.27 -5.40
N LEU A 358 -26.49 11.40 -4.18
CA LEU A 358 -25.89 12.23 -3.16
C LEU A 358 -25.06 11.36 -2.20
N PHE A 359 -23.86 11.81 -1.90
CA PHE A 359 -22.94 11.13 -0.96
C PHE A 359 -22.95 11.77 0.43
N VAL A 360 -23.83 12.77 0.63
CA VAL A 360 -23.96 13.55 1.85
C VAL A 360 -25.27 13.17 2.54
N GLY A 361 -25.18 12.82 3.82
CA GLY A 361 -26.35 12.58 4.64
C GLY A 361 -26.96 13.88 5.21
N HIS A 362 -28.11 13.77 5.82
CA HIS A 362 -28.75 14.88 6.53
C HIS A 362 -27.93 15.22 7.79
N GLY A 363 -27.88 16.52 8.13
CA GLY A 363 -27.17 17.00 9.31
C GLY A 363 -25.65 17.10 9.17
N THR A 364 -25.10 16.82 7.97
CA THR A 364 -23.67 16.97 7.68
C THR A 364 -23.32 18.45 7.52
N ASP A 365 -22.23 18.88 8.13
CA ASP A 365 -21.71 20.22 7.91
C ASP A 365 -21.16 20.36 6.50
N VAL A 366 -21.48 21.46 5.82
CA VAL A 366 -21.03 21.82 4.48
C VAL A 366 -20.59 23.26 4.45
N TYR A 367 -19.64 23.55 3.59
CA TYR A 367 -19.00 24.86 3.49
C TYR A 367 -19.24 25.50 2.12
#